data_5c04b6419b0e2c48a06bed24ce8e86db
#
_entry.id   5c04b6419b0e2c48a06bed24ce8e86db
#
_cell.length_a   1.000
_cell.length_b   1.000
_cell.length_c   1.000
_cell.angle_alpha   90.00
_cell.angle_beta   90.00
_cell.angle_gamma   90.00
#
_symmetry.space_group_name_H-M   'P 1'
#
loop_
_entity.id
_entity.type
_entity.pdbx_description
1 polymer ?
#
loop_
_entity_poly.entity_id
_entity_poly.type
_entity_poly.pdbx_seq_one_letter_code
_entity_poly.pdbx_strand_id
1 'polypeptide(L)'
;MVDRTTVRVMAHEACRLVLSLIACGGSLCASFSCFAEEVVVEDCYVSPLNDVDVPAEAQGVIRDLDVEEGHTVTVGQSLARIDDREAQINKDLAKIELEKADEQAANDVRIRYAREDAKVSAAELDAARTANQRQPGTFGVAEMRKMQLQLSRSTLGIEQAELDQKDYMYTRASSKVKLRAAEEEIDRRNIEAPFDGVIVDIQKHKGEWVNPGDPLLRLVQMDRLSIDGFLNVKQDRGRIRNGMEVTASIDTGKEAPFKTKGKITFISPLVQAGGNFRVRIEVENSQKDGQWVLRPGLPATFSIPVN
;
A
#
# COMPACT_ATOMS: atom_id res chain seq x y z
N MET A 1 -2.22 -51.96 6.42
CA MET A 1 -3.53 -52.60 6.46
C MET A 1 -3.95 -52.70 7.93
N VAL A 2 -4.43 -51.64 8.52
CA VAL A 2 -5.28 -51.61 9.72
C VAL A 2 -6.10 -50.35 9.67
N ASP A 3 -7.36 -50.55 9.49
CA ASP A 3 -8.44 -49.58 9.44
C ASP A 3 -8.67 -48.96 10.84
N ARG A 4 -8.68 -47.66 10.99
CA ARG A 4 -9.08 -46.94 12.20
C ARG A 4 -10.04 -45.82 11.88
N THR A 5 -11.16 -46.18 11.33
CA THR A 5 -12.38 -45.37 11.35
C THR A 5 -13.21 -45.84 12.57
N THR A 6 -13.00 -45.22 13.71
CA THR A 6 -13.95 -45.30 14.83
C THR A 6 -14.16 -43.92 15.41
N VAL A 7 -14.99 -43.13 14.73
CA VAL A 7 -15.63 -41.96 15.31
C VAL A 7 -16.69 -42.44 16.27
N ARG A 8 -16.48 -42.20 17.55
CA ARG A 8 -17.42 -42.49 18.64
C ARG A 8 -18.67 -41.63 18.50
N VAL A 9 -19.68 -42.22 17.90
CA VAL A 9 -21.09 -41.81 18.07
C VAL A 9 -21.54 -42.36 19.43
N MET A 10 -21.38 -41.60 20.51
CA MET A 10 -21.93 -41.85 21.82
C MET A 10 -22.76 -40.64 22.28
N ALA A 11 -23.93 -40.48 21.70
CA ALA A 11 -24.90 -39.49 22.21
C ALA A 11 -26.35 -39.76 21.80
N HIS A 12 -26.68 -40.96 21.31
CA HIS A 12 -28.05 -41.21 20.82
C HIS A 12 -28.91 -42.15 21.64
N GLU A 13 -28.43 -42.74 22.73
CA GLU A 13 -29.24 -43.68 23.52
C GLU A 13 -29.71 -43.19 24.90
N ALA A 14 -29.28 -42.02 25.36
CA ALA A 14 -29.71 -41.51 26.68
C ALA A 14 -31.06 -40.77 26.67
N CYS A 15 -31.68 -40.56 25.49
CA CYS A 15 -32.90 -39.73 25.38
C CYS A 15 -34.22 -40.53 25.32
N ARG A 16 -34.21 -41.86 25.44
CA ARG A 16 -35.42 -42.69 25.33
C ARG A 16 -35.95 -43.30 26.63
N LEU A 17 -35.33 -43.06 27.78
CA LEU A 17 -35.73 -43.74 29.06
C LEU A 17 -36.29 -42.82 30.15
N VAL A 18 -36.65 -41.55 29.86
CA VAL A 18 -37.21 -40.63 30.86
C VAL A 18 -38.63 -40.15 30.51
N LEU A 19 -39.39 -40.92 29.72
CA LEU A 19 -40.77 -40.53 29.38
C LEU A 19 -41.83 -41.45 30.04
N SER A 20 -41.59 -41.97 31.25
CA SER A 20 -42.66 -42.63 31.98
C SER A 20 -42.51 -42.49 33.50
N LEU A 21 -42.73 -41.25 34.01
CA LEU A 21 -43.07 -41.01 35.41
C LEU A 21 -43.26 -39.46 35.62
N ILE A 22 -44.36 -38.95 35.13
CA ILE A 22 -44.82 -37.61 35.54
C ILE A 22 -46.28 -37.74 35.94
N ALA A 23 -46.47 -37.96 37.22
CA ALA A 23 -47.69 -37.62 37.92
C ALA A 23 -47.32 -37.34 39.38
N CYS A 24 -46.87 -36.11 39.67
CA CYS A 24 -47.13 -35.39 40.90
C CYS A 24 -46.36 -34.05 40.92
N GLY A 25 -47.06 -32.98 41.14
CA GLY A 25 -46.73 -31.57 41.13
C GLY A 25 -45.36 -31.16 41.71
N GLY A 26 -44.69 -30.37 40.96
CA GLY A 26 -43.47 -29.64 41.36
C GLY A 26 -42.86 -28.95 40.15
N SER A 27 -42.98 -27.64 40.09
CA SER A 27 -42.36 -26.77 39.04
C SER A 27 -40.85 -26.88 39.14
N LEU A 28 -40.22 -27.77 38.36
CA LEU A 28 -38.78 -27.82 38.17
C LEU A 28 -38.47 -27.07 36.85
N CYS A 29 -37.98 -25.84 36.97
CA CYS A 29 -37.32 -25.15 35.89
C CYS A 29 -36.07 -25.96 35.50
N ALA A 30 -36.22 -26.88 34.56
CA ALA A 30 -35.08 -27.50 33.90
C ALA A 30 -34.42 -26.47 33.00
N SER A 31 -33.31 -25.88 33.46
CA SER A 31 -32.41 -25.12 32.63
C SER A 31 -31.90 -26.02 31.52
N PHE A 32 -32.52 -25.93 30.34
CA PHE A 32 -31.97 -26.52 29.13
C PHE A 32 -30.68 -25.78 28.82
N SER A 33 -29.56 -26.35 29.24
CA SER A 33 -28.25 -25.94 28.69
C SER A 33 -28.29 -26.32 27.20
N CYS A 34 -28.49 -25.30 26.35
CA CYS A 34 -28.32 -25.44 24.92
C CYS A 34 -26.84 -25.80 24.70
N PHE A 35 -26.51 -27.04 24.45
CA PHE A 35 -25.20 -27.44 23.97
C PHE A 35 -25.09 -26.90 22.56
N ALA A 36 -24.34 -25.81 22.39
CA ALA A 36 -23.95 -25.36 21.06
C ALA A 36 -23.13 -26.50 20.41
N GLU A 37 -23.55 -26.94 19.26
CA GLU A 37 -22.79 -27.90 18.44
C GLU A 37 -21.51 -27.22 18.01
N GLU A 38 -20.33 -27.69 18.41
CA GLU A 38 -19.03 -27.16 17.99
C GLU A 38 -18.46 -28.05 16.89
N VAL A 39 -18.05 -27.43 15.81
CA VAL A 39 -17.27 -28.07 14.75
C VAL A 39 -15.79 -27.87 15.07
N VAL A 40 -15.09 -28.95 15.41
CA VAL A 40 -13.65 -28.94 15.69
C VAL A 40 -12.88 -29.21 14.40
N VAL A 41 -11.91 -28.39 14.12
CA VAL A 41 -10.97 -28.52 13.00
C VAL A 41 -9.60 -28.87 13.57
N GLU A 42 -9.13 -30.05 13.22
CA GLU A 42 -7.83 -30.58 13.63
C GLU A 42 -6.79 -30.43 12.50
N ASP A 43 -5.55 -30.78 12.78
CA ASP A 43 -4.43 -30.76 11.82
C ASP A 43 -4.19 -29.38 11.16
N CYS A 44 -4.30 -28.32 11.97
CA CYS A 44 -4.01 -26.96 11.55
C CYS A 44 -2.62 -26.53 12.01
N TYR A 45 -2.05 -25.55 11.29
CA TYR A 45 -0.78 -24.95 11.66
C TYR A 45 -0.89 -23.43 11.69
N VAL A 46 -0.19 -22.84 12.64
CA VAL A 46 -0.04 -21.39 12.72
C VAL A 46 0.90 -20.94 11.60
N SER A 47 0.48 -19.96 10.82
CA SER A 47 1.25 -19.36 9.74
C SER A 47 1.31 -17.85 9.91
N PRO A 48 2.35 -17.16 9.47
CA PRO A 48 2.36 -15.72 9.47
C PRO A 48 1.30 -15.19 8.49
N LEU A 49 0.75 -14.02 8.78
CA LEU A 49 -0.19 -13.37 7.87
C LEU A 49 0.55 -12.81 6.65
N ASN A 50 1.67 -12.16 6.89
CA ASN A 50 2.60 -11.67 5.87
C ASN A 50 3.99 -12.25 6.13
N ASP A 51 4.61 -12.79 5.09
CA ASP A 51 5.95 -13.38 5.06
C ASP A 51 6.55 -13.02 3.70
N VAL A 52 7.49 -12.08 3.68
CA VAL A 52 7.98 -11.47 2.46
C VAL A 52 9.50 -11.36 2.49
N ASP A 53 10.12 -11.78 1.41
CA ASP A 53 11.50 -11.42 1.13
C ASP A 53 11.52 -9.99 0.59
N VAL A 54 12.08 -9.05 1.35
CA VAL A 54 12.20 -7.64 0.97
C VAL A 54 13.32 -7.51 -0.07
N PRO A 55 12.99 -7.10 -1.32
CA PRO A 55 13.97 -7.04 -2.38
C PRO A 55 14.73 -5.71 -2.41
N ALA A 56 15.88 -5.68 -3.06
CA ALA A 56 16.52 -4.45 -3.51
C ALA A 56 15.67 -3.82 -4.62
N GLU A 57 15.42 -2.51 -4.55
CA GLU A 57 14.69 -1.76 -5.58
C GLU A 57 15.62 -1.07 -6.59
N ALA A 58 16.90 -0.92 -6.25
CA ALA A 58 17.93 -0.33 -7.09
C ALA A 58 19.18 -1.19 -7.12
N GLN A 59 19.99 -1.00 -8.16
CA GLN A 59 21.32 -1.62 -8.24
C GLN A 59 22.35 -0.80 -7.47
N GLY A 60 23.32 -1.48 -6.86
CA GLY A 60 24.46 -0.84 -6.20
C GLY A 60 25.03 -1.64 -5.06
N VAL A 61 25.97 -1.06 -4.31
CA VAL A 61 26.55 -1.64 -3.12
C VAL A 61 25.69 -1.27 -1.90
N ILE A 62 25.41 -2.23 -1.03
CA ILE A 62 24.78 -1.98 0.27
C ILE A 62 25.75 -1.18 1.12
N ARG A 63 25.40 0.08 1.39
CA ARG A 63 26.20 1.00 2.18
C ARG A 63 25.99 0.82 3.67
N ASP A 64 24.72 0.72 4.07
CA ASP A 64 24.32 0.56 5.46
C ASP A 64 23.24 -0.51 5.56
N LEU A 65 23.29 -1.28 6.64
CA LEU A 65 22.29 -2.26 7.05
C LEU A 65 21.97 -1.96 8.50
N ASP A 66 20.78 -1.41 8.75
CA ASP A 66 20.41 -0.82 10.03
C ASP A 66 19.68 -1.81 10.96
N VAL A 67 19.62 -3.08 10.56
CA VAL A 67 18.88 -4.13 11.27
C VAL A 67 19.70 -5.40 11.43
N GLU A 68 19.33 -6.22 12.42
CA GLU A 68 19.89 -7.53 12.71
C GLU A 68 18.76 -8.57 12.75
N GLU A 69 19.11 -9.85 12.61
CA GLU A 69 18.16 -10.93 12.79
C GLU A 69 17.52 -10.91 14.18
N GLY A 70 16.22 -11.09 14.23
CA GLY A 70 15.45 -11.01 15.46
C GLY A 70 14.97 -9.59 15.84
N HIS A 71 15.44 -8.53 15.16
CA HIS A 71 14.94 -7.18 15.39
C HIS A 71 13.48 -7.04 14.97
N THR A 72 12.71 -6.36 15.81
CA THR A 72 11.35 -5.92 15.48
C THR A 72 11.42 -4.56 14.80
N VAL A 73 10.77 -4.42 13.66
CA VAL A 73 10.72 -3.19 12.86
C VAL A 73 9.29 -2.74 12.66
N THR A 74 9.12 -1.44 12.43
CA THR A 74 7.82 -0.82 12.13
C THR A 74 7.73 -0.43 10.66
N VAL A 75 6.53 -0.36 10.12
CA VAL A 75 6.28 0.09 8.74
C VAL A 75 6.98 1.43 8.46
N GLY A 76 7.65 1.54 7.30
CA GLY A 76 8.43 2.72 6.90
C GLY A 76 9.78 2.89 7.61
N GLN A 77 10.18 1.97 8.48
CA GLN A 77 11.51 1.99 9.09
C GLN A 77 12.55 1.59 8.04
N SER A 78 13.65 2.36 7.94
CA SER A 78 14.78 2.03 7.07
C SER A 78 15.45 0.73 7.55
N LEU A 79 15.61 -0.20 6.62
CA LEU A 79 16.22 -1.52 6.83
C LEU A 79 17.65 -1.56 6.28
N ALA A 80 17.81 -1.05 5.08
CA ALA A 80 19.10 -1.02 4.38
C ALA A 80 19.17 0.20 3.46
N ARG A 81 20.37 0.65 3.21
CA ARG A 81 20.66 1.73 2.26
C ARG A 81 21.69 1.28 1.22
N ILE A 82 21.32 1.39 -0.05
CA ILE A 82 22.20 1.22 -1.20
C ILE A 82 22.94 2.54 -1.44
N ASP A 83 24.16 2.51 -1.98
CA ASP A 83 24.95 3.71 -2.26
C ASP A 83 24.17 4.69 -3.17
N ASP A 84 23.86 5.86 -2.61
CA ASP A 84 23.02 6.88 -3.21
C ASP A 84 23.79 8.13 -3.69
N ARG A 85 25.12 8.15 -3.57
CA ARG A 85 25.94 9.32 -3.87
C ARG A 85 25.74 9.87 -5.28
N GLU A 86 25.65 8.99 -6.27
CA GLU A 86 25.39 9.40 -7.66
C GLU A 86 23.97 9.95 -7.83
N ALA A 87 22.99 9.30 -7.18
CA ALA A 87 21.61 9.76 -7.21
C ALA A 87 21.43 11.13 -6.54
N GLN A 88 22.16 11.40 -5.43
CA GLN A 88 22.16 12.72 -4.79
C GLN A 88 22.72 13.80 -5.72
N ILE A 89 23.82 13.54 -6.42
CA ILE A 89 24.39 14.48 -7.41
C ILE A 89 23.37 14.76 -8.52
N ASN A 90 22.70 13.74 -9.04
CA ASN A 90 21.68 13.87 -10.08
C ASN A 90 20.47 14.70 -9.59
N LYS A 91 20.04 14.51 -8.35
CA LYS A 91 19.01 15.35 -7.71
C LYS A 91 19.44 16.82 -7.63
N ASP A 92 20.66 17.08 -7.18
CA ASP A 92 21.18 18.44 -7.07
C ASP A 92 21.25 19.13 -8.44
N LEU A 93 21.69 18.40 -9.49
CA LEU A 93 21.67 18.91 -10.87
C LEU A 93 20.24 19.22 -11.35
N ALA A 94 19.30 18.30 -11.13
CA ALA A 94 17.90 18.50 -11.51
C ALA A 94 17.24 19.67 -10.74
N LYS A 95 17.64 19.89 -9.49
CA LYS A 95 17.20 21.03 -8.69
C LYS A 95 17.68 22.36 -9.27
N ILE A 96 18.96 22.45 -9.66
CA ILE A 96 19.53 23.65 -10.30
C ILE A 96 18.85 23.90 -11.66
N GLU A 97 18.56 22.85 -12.44
CA GLU A 97 17.82 23.00 -13.70
C GLU A 97 16.40 23.55 -13.47
N LEU A 98 15.72 23.11 -12.41
CA LEU A 98 14.40 23.62 -12.05
C LEU A 98 14.47 25.08 -11.60
N GLU A 99 15.42 25.46 -10.74
CA GLU A 99 15.62 26.85 -10.30
C GLU A 99 15.83 27.77 -11.48
N LYS A 100 16.69 27.41 -12.44
CA LYS A 100 16.90 28.16 -13.68
C LYS A 100 15.62 28.28 -14.51
N ALA A 101 14.86 27.19 -14.63
CA ALA A 101 13.60 27.21 -15.40
C ALA A 101 12.52 28.05 -14.70
N ASP A 102 12.49 28.04 -13.35
CA ASP A 102 11.60 28.88 -12.54
C ASP A 102 11.88 30.36 -12.76
N GLU A 103 13.15 30.78 -12.76
CA GLU A 103 13.55 32.17 -13.05
C GLU A 103 13.16 32.60 -14.46
N GLN A 104 13.38 31.73 -15.47
CA GLN A 104 13.00 31.99 -16.85
C GLN A 104 11.48 32.11 -17.01
N ALA A 105 10.72 31.23 -16.38
CA ALA A 105 9.27 31.22 -16.43
C ALA A 105 8.63 32.40 -15.65
N ALA A 106 9.29 32.90 -14.61
CA ALA A 106 8.86 34.09 -13.88
C ALA A 106 9.15 35.42 -14.60
N ASN A 107 10.06 35.40 -15.57
CA ASN A 107 10.52 36.62 -16.25
C ASN A 107 9.53 37.04 -17.35
N ASP A 108 8.73 38.07 -17.08
CA ASP A 108 7.72 38.62 -17.97
C ASP A 108 8.21 39.89 -18.76
N VAL A 109 9.50 40.24 -18.64
CA VAL A 109 10.05 41.47 -19.22
C VAL A 109 9.81 41.57 -20.73
N ARG A 110 9.94 40.45 -21.46
CA ARG A 110 9.66 40.40 -22.91
C ARG A 110 8.21 40.75 -23.24
N ILE A 111 7.26 40.21 -22.48
CA ILE A 111 5.84 40.52 -22.68
C ILE A 111 5.54 41.97 -22.37
N ARG A 112 6.10 42.51 -21.27
CA ARG A 112 5.92 43.92 -20.91
C ARG A 112 6.50 44.83 -21.98
N TYR A 113 7.71 44.53 -22.45
CA TYR A 113 8.33 45.28 -23.52
C TYR A 113 7.50 45.31 -24.80
N ALA A 114 7.04 44.12 -25.25
CA ALA A 114 6.20 44.00 -26.45
C ALA A 114 4.87 44.76 -26.32
N ARG A 115 4.26 44.74 -25.13
CA ARG A 115 3.02 45.49 -24.86
C ARG A 115 3.23 47.00 -24.88
N GLU A 116 4.33 47.48 -24.32
CA GLU A 116 4.65 48.91 -24.39
C GLU A 116 4.95 49.38 -25.81
N ASP A 117 5.71 48.59 -26.60
CA ASP A 117 5.96 48.89 -28.03
C ASP A 117 4.66 48.98 -28.85
N ALA A 118 3.73 48.04 -28.60
CA ALA A 118 2.41 48.10 -29.26
C ALA A 118 1.58 49.29 -28.82
N LYS A 119 1.65 49.72 -27.56
CA LYS A 119 0.99 50.94 -27.07
C LYS A 119 1.52 52.18 -27.74
N VAL A 120 2.84 52.31 -27.90
CA VAL A 120 3.47 53.43 -28.60
C VAL A 120 3.00 53.47 -30.06
N SER A 121 3.09 52.35 -30.77
CA SER A 121 2.65 52.26 -32.18
C SER A 121 1.17 52.58 -32.35
N ALA A 122 0.31 52.18 -31.39
CA ALA A 122 -1.12 52.49 -31.38
C ALA A 122 -1.34 54.01 -31.17
N ALA A 123 -0.64 54.63 -30.22
CA ALA A 123 -0.74 56.06 -29.94
C ALA A 123 -0.30 56.91 -31.12
N GLU A 124 0.79 56.53 -31.80
CA GLU A 124 1.27 57.20 -33.01
C GLU A 124 0.23 57.17 -34.14
N LEU A 125 -0.38 56.00 -34.39
CA LEU A 125 -1.42 55.84 -35.39
C LEU A 125 -2.66 56.66 -35.03
N ASP A 126 -3.08 56.67 -33.76
CA ASP A 126 -4.24 57.44 -33.29
C ASP A 126 -4.01 58.96 -33.39
N ALA A 127 -2.82 59.42 -33.04
CA ALA A 127 -2.40 60.83 -33.21
C ALA A 127 -2.44 61.26 -34.69
N ALA A 128 -1.94 60.38 -35.59
CA ALA A 128 -1.98 60.63 -37.03
C ALA A 128 -3.41 60.66 -37.60
N ARG A 129 -4.28 59.75 -37.14
CA ARG A 129 -5.71 59.75 -37.50
C ARG A 129 -6.40 61.01 -37.02
N THR A 130 -6.17 61.43 -35.80
CA THR A 130 -6.76 62.61 -35.21
C THR A 130 -6.27 63.89 -35.98
N ALA A 131 -5.00 63.95 -36.34
CA ALA A 131 -4.49 65.06 -37.17
C ALA A 131 -5.16 65.11 -38.54
N ASN A 132 -5.32 63.97 -39.23
CA ASN A 132 -6.01 63.92 -40.53
C ASN A 132 -7.50 64.22 -40.42
N GLN A 133 -8.15 63.94 -39.27
CA GLN A 133 -9.55 64.41 -39.04
C GLN A 133 -9.65 65.93 -38.92
N ARG A 134 -8.68 66.54 -38.25
CA ARG A 134 -8.65 68.02 -38.10
C ARG A 134 -8.27 68.73 -39.39
N GLN A 135 -7.27 68.24 -40.11
CA GLN A 135 -6.77 68.77 -41.35
C GLN A 135 -6.48 67.64 -42.36
N PRO A 136 -7.42 67.35 -43.30
CA PRO A 136 -7.24 66.35 -44.33
C PRO A 136 -5.97 66.43 -45.10
N GLY A 137 -5.18 65.33 -45.21
CA GLY A 137 -3.92 65.29 -45.96
C GLY A 137 -2.67 65.61 -45.14
N THR A 138 -2.75 65.86 -43.84
CA THR A 138 -1.58 66.03 -42.95
C THR A 138 -0.65 64.82 -42.98
N PHE A 139 -1.16 63.63 -42.99
CA PHE A 139 -0.42 62.37 -43.20
C PHE A 139 -0.91 61.70 -44.48
N GLY A 140 0.02 61.31 -45.36
CA GLY A 140 -0.29 60.64 -46.62
C GLY A 140 -0.80 59.25 -46.45
N VAL A 141 -1.54 58.69 -47.43
CA VAL A 141 -2.11 57.33 -47.38
C VAL A 141 -1.04 56.24 -47.19
N ALA A 142 0.14 56.43 -47.84
CA ALA A 142 1.27 55.51 -47.70
C ALA A 142 1.87 55.52 -46.26
N GLU A 143 1.88 56.64 -45.61
CA GLU A 143 2.42 56.85 -44.26
C GLU A 143 1.42 56.23 -43.22
N MET A 144 0.14 56.47 -43.37
CA MET A 144 -0.89 55.87 -42.56
C MET A 144 -0.85 54.34 -42.66
N ARG A 145 -0.63 53.81 -43.86
CA ARG A 145 -0.49 52.36 -44.08
C ARG A 145 0.76 51.82 -43.40
N LYS A 146 1.89 52.56 -43.42
CA LYS A 146 3.12 52.18 -42.72
C LYS A 146 2.90 52.08 -41.20
N MET A 147 2.25 53.09 -40.59
CA MET A 147 1.91 53.08 -39.17
C MET A 147 0.96 51.93 -38.82
N GLN A 148 -0.02 51.63 -39.66
CA GLN A 148 -0.92 50.49 -39.47
C GLN A 148 -0.16 49.14 -39.51
N LEU A 149 0.79 48.98 -40.43
CA LEU A 149 1.66 47.79 -40.50
C LEU A 149 2.57 47.69 -39.28
N GLN A 150 3.11 48.84 -38.77
CA GLN A 150 3.93 48.86 -37.56
C GLN A 150 3.11 48.39 -36.34
N LEU A 151 1.90 48.89 -36.15
CA LEU A 151 1.01 48.43 -35.09
C LEU A 151 0.72 46.94 -35.21
N SER A 152 0.44 46.42 -36.43
CA SER A 152 0.22 45.00 -36.64
C SER A 152 1.44 44.15 -36.27
N ARG A 153 2.66 44.65 -36.62
CA ARG A 153 3.92 43.97 -36.23
C ARG A 153 4.12 43.94 -34.71
N SER A 154 3.89 45.07 -34.03
CA SER A 154 4.01 45.17 -32.58
C SER A 154 2.99 44.25 -31.87
N THR A 155 1.75 44.14 -32.41
CA THR A 155 0.73 43.22 -31.88
C THR A 155 1.15 41.76 -32.01
N LEU A 156 1.68 41.35 -33.17
CA LEU A 156 2.25 40.02 -33.37
C LEU A 156 3.46 39.76 -32.45
N GLY A 157 4.23 40.81 -32.14
CA GLY A 157 5.31 40.78 -31.17
C GLY A 157 4.84 40.38 -29.76
N ILE A 158 3.63 40.81 -29.34
CA ILE A 158 3.04 40.40 -28.07
C ILE A 158 2.72 38.89 -28.11
N GLU A 159 2.06 38.44 -29.18
CA GLU A 159 1.71 37.00 -29.34
C GLU A 159 2.95 36.12 -29.32
N GLN A 160 4.03 36.54 -29.99
CA GLN A 160 5.31 35.84 -29.96
C GLN A 160 5.89 35.76 -28.54
N ALA A 161 5.91 36.91 -27.82
CA ALA A 161 6.42 36.94 -26.45
C ALA A 161 5.60 36.08 -25.48
N GLU A 162 4.27 36.01 -25.70
CA GLU A 162 3.39 35.13 -24.91
C GLU A 162 3.60 33.64 -25.25
N LEU A 163 3.87 33.29 -26.49
CA LEU A 163 4.26 31.94 -26.89
C LEU A 163 5.62 31.54 -26.27
N ASP A 164 6.62 32.42 -26.36
CA ASP A 164 7.93 32.19 -25.74
C ASP A 164 7.79 31.96 -24.21
N GLN A 165 6.94 32.74 -23.55
CA GLN A 165 6.65 32.57 -22.12
C GLN A 165 6.00 31.21 -21.82
N LYS A 166 5.11 30.75 -22.67
CA LYS A 166 4.48 29.47 -22.54
C LYS A 166 5.49 28.32 -22.69
N ASP A 167 6.46 28.46 -23.56
CA ASP A 167 7.55 27.50 -23.72
C ASP A 167 8.44 27.43 -22.47
N TYR A 168 8.71 28.55 -21.81
CA TYR A 168 9.39 28.56 -20.50
C TYR A 168 8.57 27.84 -19.43
N MET A 169 7.24 28.02 -19.41
CA MET A 169 6.38 27.29 -18.48
C MET A 169 6.43 25.76 -18.72
N TYR A 170 6.48 25.31 -19.98
CA TYR A 170 6.64 23.89 -20.30
C TYR A 170 8.04 23.38 -19.90
N THR A 171 9.09 24.17 -20.12
CA THR A 171 10.43 23.81 -19.67
C THR A 171 10.50 23.66 -18.16
N ARG A 172 9.90 24.59 -17.41
CA ARG A 172 9.76 24.52 -15.96
C ARG A 172 9.03 23.24 -15.53
N ALA A 173 7.90 22.92 -16.16
CA ALA A 173 7.12 21.71 -15.86
C ALA A 173 7.95 20.44 -16.09
N SER A 174 8.72 20.41 -17.20
CA SER A 174 9.63 19.30 -17.51
C SER A 174 10.74 19.15 -16.47
N SER A 175 11.39 20.26 -16.08
CA SER A 175 12.45 20.25 -15.05
C SER A 175 11.92 19.79 -13.67
N LYS A 176 10.68 20.17 -13.33
CA LYS A 176 10.03 19.68 -12.11
C LYS A 176 9.82 18.17 -12.13
N VAL A 177 9.45 17.59 -13.27
CA VAL A 177 9.31 16.12 -13.42
C VAL A 177 10.67 15.43 -13.30
N LYS A 178 11.73 16.03 -13.89
CA LYS A 178 13.10 15.50 -13.76
C LYS A 178 13.57 15.47 -12.29
N LEU A 179 13.32 16.56 -11.53
CA LEU A 179 13.67 16.60 -10.12
C LEU A 179 12.94 15.48 -9.35
N ARG A 180 11.64 15.31 -9.55
CA ARG A 180 10.88 14.23 -8.91
C ARG A 180 11.42 12.86 -9.29
N ALA A 181 11.79 12.62 -10.54
CA ALA A 181 12.38 11.34 -10.96
C ALA A 181 13.71 11.07 -10.26
N ALA A 182 14.53 12.12 -10.03
CA ALA A 182 15.78 11.99 -9.28
C ALA A 182 15.55 11.75 -7.77
N GLU A 183 14.48 12.29 -7.20
CA GLU A 183 14.07 12.01 -5.82
C GLU A 183 13.61 10.55 -5.66
N GLU A 184 12.74 10.06 -6.52
CA GLU A 184 12.31 8.66 -6.57
C GLU A 184 13.49 7.67 -6.70
N GLU A 185 14.55 8.07 -7.45
CA GLU A 185 15.75 7.24 -7.58
C GLU A 185 16.56 7.15 -6.29
N ILE A 186 16.50 8.18 -5.42
CA ILE A 186 17.06 8.12 -4.07
C ILE A 186 16.20 7.26 -3.16
N ASP A 187 14.89 7.44 -3.22
CA ASP A 187 13.94 6.69 -2.37
C ASP A 187 14.06 5.18 -2.61
N ARG A 188 14.22 4.75 -3.88
CA ARG A 188 14.48 3.33 -4.21
C ARG A 188 15.77 2.75 -3.63
N ARG A 189 16.72 3.61 -3.22
CA ARG A 189 17.96 3.17 -2.56
C ARG A 189 17.82 3.07 -1.06
N ASN A 190 16.73 3.59 -0.49
CA ASN A 190 16.38 3.42 0.90
C ASN A 190 15.34 2.31 1.02
N ILE A 191 15.75 1.14 1.45
CA ILE A 191 14.87 -0.02 1.58
C ILE A 191 14.17 0.06 2.92
N GLU A 192 12.84 0.14 2.90
CA GLU A 192 12.00 0.31 4.08
C GLU A 192 11.13 -0.91 4.36
N ALA A 193 10.73 -1.06 5.62
CA ALA A 193 9.82 -2.13 6.03
C ALA A 193 8.40 -1.88 5.47
N PRO A 194 7.83 -2.81 4.68
CA PRO A 194 6.49 -2.67 4.11
C PRO A 194 5.37 -2.85 5.14
N PHE A 195 5.66 -3.47 6.28
CA PHE A 195 4.73 -3.68 7.40
C PHE A 195 5.51 -3.92 8.71
N ASP A 196 4.79 -3.85 9.83
CA ASP A 196 5.35 -4.16 11.16
C ASP A 196 5.67 -5.65 11.27
N GLY A 197 6.91 -5.99 11.66
CA GLY A 197 7.32 -7.38 11.69
C GLY A 197 8.66 -7.62 12.36
N VAL A 198 9.15 -8.83 12.23
CA VAL A 198 10.46 -9.29 12.75
C VAL A 198 11.33 -9.74 11.59
N ILE A 199 12.58 -9.32 11.58
CA ILE A 199 13.60 -9.81 10.64
C ILE A 199 13.96 -11.24 11.01
N VAL A 200 13.74 -12.17 10.10
CA VAL A 200 13.97 -13.61 10.35
C VAL A 200 15.30 -14.07 9.77
N ASP A 201 15.68 -13.48 8.62
CA ASP A 201 16.87 -13.89 7.88
C ASP A 201 17.44 -12.68 7.13
N ILE A 202 18.77 -12.58 7.06
CA ILE A 202 19.49 -11.55 6.31
C ILE A 202 20.33 -12.23 5.22
N GLN A 203 19.88 -12.07 3.97
CA GLN A 203 20.51 -12.75 2.81
C GLN A 203 21.63 -11.94 2.18
N LYS A 204 21.68 -10.63 2.41
CA LYS A 204 22.68 -9.72 1.88
C LYS A 204 23.27 -8.84 2.96
N HIS A 205 24.58 -8.62 2.88
CA HIS A 205 25.33 -7.92 3.91
C HIS A 205 25.91 -6.60 3.39
N LYS A 206 26.28 -5.73 4.31
CA LYS A 206 26.97 -4.48 4.02
C LYS A 206 28.23 -4.72 3.18
N GLY A 207 28.38 -3.98 2.09
CA GLY A 207 29.48 -4.10 1.14
C GLY A 207 29.20 -5.03 -0.04
N GLU A 208 28.10 -5.78 -0.05
CA GLU A 208 27.72 -6.61 -1.19
C GLU A 208 27.05 -5.78 -2.29
N TRP A 209 27.25 -6.23 -3.52
CA TRP A 209 26.53 -5.69 -4.69
C TRP A 209 25.19 -6.38 -4.85
N VAL A 210 24.14 -5.58 -5.14
CA VAL A 210 22.78 -6.06 -5.38
C VAL A 210 22.20 -5.49 -6.68
N ASN A 211 21.25 -6.23 -7.26
CA ASN A 211 20.47 -5.81 -8.41
C ASN A 211 18.99 -5.71 -8.03
N PRO A 212 18.16 -4.94 -8.79
CA PRO A 212 16.73 -4.88 -8.57
C PRO A 212 16.11 -6.29 -8.58
N GLY A 213 15.36 -6.61 -7.52
CA GLY A 213 14.74 -7.90 -7.32
C GLY A 213 15.56 -8.90 -6.50
N ASP A 214 16.83 -8.63 -6.20
CA ASP A 214 17.62 -9.50 -5.31
C ASP A 214 17.04 -9.41 -3.89
N PRO A 215 16.74 -10.54 -3.22
CA PRO A 215 16.22 -10.54 -1.85
C PRO A 215 17.35 -10.11 -0.88
N LEU A 216 17.05 -9.14 -0.02
CA LEU A 216 17.97 -8.61 0.97
C LEU A 216 17.79 -9.26 2.33
N LEU A 217 16.58 -9.36 2.79
CA LEU A 217 16.22 -9.91 4.08
C LEU A 217 14.76 -10.42 4.05
N ARG A 218 14.42 -11.27 5.01
CA ARG A 218 13.08 -11.81 5.16
C ARG A 218 12.37 -11.17 6.36
N LEU A 219 11.23 -10.56 6.10
CA LEU A 219 10.39 -9.88 7.08
C LEU A 219 9.10 -10.67 7.29
N VAL A 220 8.80 -11.00 8.55
CA VAL A 220 7.64 -11.80 8.94
C VAL A 220 6.79 -11.02 9.93
N GLN A 221 5.49 -10.93 9.65
CA GLN A 221 4.53 -10.34 10.55
C GLN A 221 4.24 -11.28 11.71
N MET A 222 4.40 -10.77 12.96
CA MET A 222 4.26 -11.59 14.17
C MET A 222 3.12 -11.16 15.07
N ASP A 223 2.57 -9.95 14.94
CA ASP A 223 1.48 -9.40 15.75
C ASP A 223 0.13 -10.09 15.46
N ARG A 224 -0.08 -10.49 14.21
CA ARG A 224 -1.25 -11.22 13.74
C ARG A 224 -0.83 -12.45 12.97
N LEU A 225 -1.44 -13.58 13.31
CA LEU A 225 -1.12 -14.87 12.71
C LEU A 225 -2.38 -15.46 12.10
N SER A 226 -2.20 -16.29 11.08
CA SER A 226 -3.27 -17.06 10.46
C SER A 226 -3.18 -18.53 10.87
N ILE A 227 -4.32 -19.20 11.00
CA ILE A 227 -4.38 -20.64 11.14
C ILE A 227 -5.23 -21.16 10.00
N ASP A 228 -4.63 -21.98 9.15
CA ASP A 228 -5.29 -22.62 8.03
C ASP A 228 -5.73 -24.03 8.42
N GLY A 229 -7.00 -24.34 8.23
CA GLY A 229 -7.55 -25.66 8.47
C GLY A 229 -8.46 -26.12 7.31
N PHE A 230 -8.75 -27.40 7.27
CA PHE A 230 -9.63 -28.00 6.27
C PHE A 230 -10.91 -28.52 6.91
N LEU A 231 -12.04 -28.13 6.34
CA LEU A 231 -13.36 -28.56 6.74
C LEU A 231 -14.02 -29.36 5.63
N ASN A 232 -14.80 -30.37 6.03
CA ASN A 232 -15.61 -31.12 5.06
C ASN A 232 -16.99 -30.46 4.90
N VAL A 233 -17.49 -30.39 3.66
CA VAL A 233 -18.81 -29.84 3.33
C VAL A 233 -19.94 -30.49 4.16
N LYS A 234 -19.80 -31.78 4.53
CA LYS A 234 -20.77 -32.46 5.37
C LYS A 234 -20.80 -31.93 6.80
N GLN A 235 -19.69 -31.41 7.31
CA GLN A 235 -19.58 -30.81 8.65
C GLN A 235 -20.10 -29.37 8.64
N ASP A 236 -19.79 -28.62 7.57
CA ASP A 236 -20.22 -27.21 7.43
C ASP A 236 -21.75 -27.08 7.33
N ARG A 237 -22.40 -27.90 6.52
CA ARG A 237 -23.84 -27.81 6.21
C ARG A 237 -24.30 -26.38 5.84
N GLY A 238 -23.40 -25.51 5.34
CA GLY A 238 -23.71 -24.14 4.98
C GLY A 238 -23.91 -23.18 6.16
N ARG A 239 -23.45 -23.53 7.36
CA ARG A 239 -23.62 -22.74 8.59
C ARG A 239 -22.44 -21.81 8.87
N ILE A 240 -21.24 -22.12 8.35
CA ILE A 240 -20.02 -21.37 8.63
C ILE A 240 -19.95 -20.15 7.69
N ARG A 241 -19.63 -18.98 8.27
CA ARG A 241 -19.57 -17.70 7.55
C ARG A 241 -18.33 -16.91 7.95
N ASN A 242 -17.84 -16.08 7.02
CA ASN A 242 -16.79 -15.11 7.32
C ASN A 242 -17.22 -14.17 8.46
N GLY A 243 -16.28 -13.85 9.33
CA GLY A 243 -16.49 -12.98 10.50
C GLY A 243 -16.96 -13.70 11.75
N MET A 244 -17.24 -15.00 11.70
CA MET A 244 -17.59 -15.76 12.91
C MET A 244 -16.41 -15.82 13.87
N GLU A 245 -16.69 -15.65 15.16
CA GLU A 245 -15.70 -15.86 16.23
C GLU A 245 -15.48 -17.35 16.46
N VAL A 246 -14.23 -17.71 16.63
CA VAL A 246 -13.78 -19.08 16.87
C VAL A 246 -12.82 -19.13 18.04
N THR A 247 -12.71 -20.27 18.70
CA THR A 247 -11.71 -20.49 19.73
C THR A 247 -10.60 -21.35 19.16
N ALA A 248 -9.39 -20.80 19.08
CA ALA A 248 -8.19 -21.53 18.70
C ALA A 248 -7.45 -22.06 19.92
N SER A 249 -6.99 -23.28 19.83
CA SER A 249 -6.17 -23.98 20.82
C SER A 249 -4.84 -24.36 20.16
N ILE A 250 -3.73 -23.75 20.60
CA ILE A 250 -2.41 -23.86 19.98
C ILE A 250 -1.50 -24.60 20.94
N ASP A 251 -0.86 -25.64 20.44
CA ASP A 251 0.12 -26.40 21.22
C ASP A 251 1.46 -25.64 21.23
N THR A 252 1.79 -25.05 22.35
CA THR A 252 3.05 -24.33 22.56
C THR A 252 4.15 -25.20 23.20
N GLY A 253 3.91 -26.51 23.31
CA GLY A 253 4.84 -27.44 23.99
C GLY A 253 4.81 -27.32 25.51
N LYS A 254 3.83 -26.61 26.10
CA LYS A 254 3.58 -26.52 27.55
C LYS A 254 2.53 -27.50 27.98
N GLU A 255 2.42 -27.77 29.31
CA GLU A 255 1.45 -28.71 29.85
C GLU A 255 -0.02 -28.45 29.41
N ALA A 256 -0.37 -27.18 29.14
CA ALA A 256 -1.69 -26.81 28.65
C ALA A 256 -1.60 -26.04 27.32
N PRO A 257 -2.45 -26.32 26.33
CA PRO A 257 -2.47 -25.57 25.09
C PRO A 257 -2.91 -24.13 25.33
N PHE A 258 -2.32 -23.21 24.56
CA PHE A 258 -2.68 -21.80 24.61
C PHE A 258 -4.00 -21.57 23.88
N LYS A 259 -5.01 -21.04 24.58
CA LYS A 259 -6.32 -20.75 23.99
C LYS A 259 -6.43 -19.27 23.68
N THR A 260 -6.82 -18.95 22.46
CA THR A 260 -7.08 -17.57 22.02
C THR A 260 -8.35 -17.52 21.17
N LYS A 261 -8.93 -16.33 21.08
CA LYS A 261 -10.05 -16.09 20.17
C LYS A 261 -9.52 -15.65 18.82
N GLY A 262 -10.17 -16.11 17.78
CA GLY A 262 -9.90 -15.70 16.42
C GLY A 262 -11.18 -15.42 15.64
N LYS A 263 -11.04 -14.94 14.42
CA LYS A 263 -12.15 -14.72 13.49
C LYS A 263 -11.89 -15.45 12.18
N ILE A 264 -12.94 -16.01 11.59
CA ILE A 264 -12.87 -16.55 10.24
C ILE A 264 -12.74 -15.39 9.26
N THR A 265 -11.60 -15.31 8.57
CA THR A 265 -11.32 -14.27 7.58
C THR A 265 -11.49 -14.75 6.15
N PHE A 266 -11.35 -16.06 5.92
CA PHE A 266 -11.47 -16.61 4.58
C PHE A 266 -12.05 -18.03 4.60
N ILE A 267 -12.99 -18.28 3.70
CA ILE A 267 -13.55 -19.59 3.40
C ILE A 267 -13.34 -19.82 1.91
N SER A 268 -12.62 -20.88 1.55
CA SER A 268 -12.33 -21.19 0.15
C SER A 268 -13.62 -21.54 -0.62
N PRO A 269 -13.89 -20.88 -1.75
CA PRO A 269 -14.98 -21.26 -2.64
C PRO A 269 -14.69 -22.55 -3.41
N LEU A 270 -13.44 -23.03 -3.39
CA LEU A 270 -13.03 -24.27 -4.06
C LEU A 270 -13.08 -25.43 -3.08
N VAL A 271 -13.85 -26.43 -3.44
CA VAL A 271 -13.93 -27.72 -2.74
C VAL A 271 -12.98 -28.70 -3.42
N GLN A 272 -12.06 -29.27 -2.64
CA GLN A 272 -11.10 -30.27 -3.11
C GLN A 272 -11.72 -31.66 -3.24
N ALA A 273 -11.01 -32.56 -3.91
CA ALA A 273 -11.40 -33.96 -3.97
C ALA A 273 -11.56 -34.54 -2.52
N GLY A 274 -12.70 -35.16 -2.26
CA GLY A 274 -13.05 -35.61 -0.91
C GLY A 274 -14.01 -34.69 -0.15
N GLY A 275 -14.37 -33.53 -0.75
CA GLY A 275 -15.35 -32.60 -0.17
C GLY A 275 -14.75 -31.64 0.87
N ASN A 276 -13.43 -31.48 0.91
CA ASN A 276 -12.76 -30.58 1.85
C ASN A 276 -12.55 -29.21 1.23
N PHE A 277 -12.70 -28.16 2.04
CA PHE A 277 -12.39 -26.77 1.67
C PHE A 277 -11.57 -26.10 2.78
N ARG A 278 -10.73 -25.16 2.40
CA ARG A 278 -9.85 -24.45 3.33
C ARG A 278 -10.62 -23.33 4.03
N VAL A 279 -10.43 -23.25 5.34
CA VAL A 279 -10.88 -22.15 6.18
C VAL A 279 -9.66 -21.53 6.84
N ARG A 280 -9.57 -20.21 6.81
CA ARG A 280 -8.53 -19.44 7.47
C ARG A 280 -9.14 -18.64 8.60
N ILE A 281 -8.54 -18.75 9.76
CA ILE A 281 -8.83 -17.89 10.89
C ILE A 281 -7.64 -16.97 11.16
N GLU A 282 -7.91 -15.79 11.66
CA GLU A 282 -6.91 -14.83 12.10
C GLU A 282 -6.95 -14.72 13.62
N VAL A 283 -5.77 -14.75 14.24
CA VAL A 283 -5.59 -14.67 15.69
C VAL A 283 -4.57 -13.58 16.01
N GLU A 284 -4.84 -12.82 17.09
CA GLU A 284 -3.89 -11.85 17.61
C GLU A 284 -2.80 -12.56 18.41
N ASN A 285 -1.57 -12.12 18.24
CA ASN A 285 -0.41 -12.60 18.98
C ASN A 285 0.05 -11.51 19.95
N SER A 286 0.61 -11.90 21.06
CA SER A 286 1.14 -11.01 22.09
C SER A 286 2.59 -11.36 22.44
N GLN A 287 3.30 -10.38 22.97
CA GLN A 287 4.62 -10.61 23.53
C GLN A 287 4.52 -10.80 25.05
N LYS A 288 5.29 -11.73 25.57
CA LYS A 288 5.51 -11.94 26.99
C LYS A 288 7.01 -12.01 27.26
N ASP A 289 7.49 -11.17 28.16
CA ASP A 289 8.92 -11.05 28.50
C ASP A 289 9.82 -10.81 27.27
N GLY A 290 9.33 -9.99 26.31
CA GLY A 290 10.05 -9.67 25.07
C GLY A 290 10.05 -10.79 24.00
N GLN A 291 9.32 -11.88 24.25
CA GLN A 291 9.19 -12.98 23.28
C GLN A 291 7.76 -13.15 22.79
N TRP A 292 7.60 -13.47 21.54
CA TRP A 292 6.30 -13.81 20.96
C TRP A 292 5.76 -15.12 21.56
N VAL A 293 4.51 -15.08 22.04
CA VAL A 293 3.85 -16.24 22.67
C VAL A 293 3.58 -17.32 21.62
N LEU A 294 3.10 -16.92 20.45
CA LEU A 294 2.84 -17.82 19.33
C LEU A 294 3.94 -17.68 18.30
N ARG A 295 4.34 -18.80 17.72
CA ARG A 295 5.33 -18.87 16.64
C ARG A 295 4.70 -19.56 15.44
N PRO A 296 4.98 -19.10 14.21
CA PRO A 296 4.65 -19.84 13.00
C PRO A 296 5.20 -21.27 13.04
N GLY A 297 4.44 -22.22 12.51
CA GLY A 297 4.79 -23.64 12.52
C GLY A 297 4.23 -24.44 13.69
N LEU A 298 3.67 -23.80 14.73
CA LEU A 298 3.05 -24.52 15.84
C LEU A 298 1.77 -25.22 15.38
N PRO A 299 1.51 -26.48 15.86
CA PRO A 299 0.26 -27.17 15.60
C PRO A 299 -0.89 -26.50 16.37
N ALA A 300 -2.03 -26.43 15.73
CA ALA A 300 -3.22 -25.78 16.26
C ALA A 300 -4.48 -26.58 15.94
N THR A 301 -5.50 -26.36 16.75
CA THR A 301 -6.88 -26.80 16.49
C THR A 301 -7.80 -25.61 16.72
N PHE A 302 -8.92 -25.53 16.05
CA PHE A 302 -9.90 -24.51 16.37
C PHE A 302 -11.33 -25.06 16.36
N SER A 303 -12.17 -24.51 17.22
CA SER A 303 -13.58 -24.86 17.33
C SER A 303 -14.45 -23.70 16.86
N ILE A 304 -15.43 -24.02 16.03
CA ILE A 304 -16.40 -23.08 15.48
C ILE A 304 -17.74 -23.35 16.17
N PRO A 305 -18.30 -22.40 16.93
CA PRO A 305 -19.63 -22.53 17.50
C PRO A 305 -20.67 -22.45 16.37
N VAL A 306 -21.44 -23.52 16.19
CA VAL A 306 -22.47 -23.58 15.16
C VAL A 306 -23.84 -23.67 15.85
N ASN A 307 -24.62 -22.60 15.73
CA ASN A 307 -25.99 -22.51 16.23
C ASN A 307 -26.98 -23.03 15.21
#